data_38588eb7a633d9b6a99738ba288bdf51
#
_entry.id   38588eb7a633d9b6a99738ba288bdf51
#
_cell.length_a   1.000
_cell.length_b   1.000
_cell.length_c   1.000
_cell.angle_alpha   90.00
_cell.angle_beta   90.00
_cell.angle_gamma   90.00
#
_symmetry.space_group_name_H-M   'P 1'
#
loop_
_entity.id
_entity.type
_entity.pdbx_description
1 polymer ?
#
loop_
_entity_poly.entity_id
_entity_poly.type
_entity_poly.pdbx_seq_one_letter_code
_entity_poly.pdbx_strand_id
1 'polypeptide(L)'
;MSFRGFLDDLEGSGLMNHVRDPVSPFEEVTERSWGSGPILFDDVSGHKCCLNILGTRDLLARALGIPAEDMVRHLSQIGCQGPVREVDWSSFMENVSQPDLSRLPIMTYFPGDGGPYITSGVVVSRFEDKINACVHRLMVLGKDRLAARLVPGRHTHQLYEAALAKGKEVAVAVAIGVDPLVLMAASTRVPPEMEFC
;
A
#
# COMPACT_ATOMS: atom_id res chain seq x y z
N MET A 1 8.24 -11.64 6.24
CA MET A 1 6.89 -12.29 6.20
C MET A 1 6.22 -11.84 4.92
N SER A 2 5.46 -12.66 4.18
CA SER A 2 4.70 -12.18 3.03
C SER A 2 3.37 -11.59 3.48
N PHE A 3 2.71 -10.79 2.60
CA PHE A 3 1.36 -10.29 2.87
C PHE A 3 0.38 -11.41 3.23
N ARG A 4 0.34 -12.49 2.44
CA ARG A 4 -0.52 -13.65 2.73
C ARG A 4 -0.13 -14.34 4.04
N GLY A 5 1.16 -14.53 4.30
CA GLY A 5 1.62 -15.12 5.55
C GLY A 5 1.23 -14.30 6.79
N PHE A 6 1.14 -12.97 6.66
CA PHE A 6 0.62 -12.13 7.75
C PHE A 6 -0.90 -12.28 7.94
N LEU A 7 -1.65 -12.41 6.85
CA LEU A 7 -3.08 -12.70 6.95
C LEU A 7 -3.33 -14.07 7.59
N ASP A 8 -2.57 -15.10 7.18
CA ASP A 8 -2.65 -16.45 7.76
C ASP A 8 -2.32 -16.45 9.27
N ASP A 9 -1.36 -15.63 9.68
CA ASP A 9 -0.99 -15.44 11.09
C ASP A 9 -2.10 -14.76 11.90
N LEU A 10 -2.76 -13.73 11.35
CA LEU A 10 -3.92 -13.08 11.98
C LEU A 10 -5.11 -14.04 12.10
N GLU A 11 -5.35 -14.82 11.06
CA GLU A 11 -6.38 -15.87 11.02
C GLU A 11 -6.14 -16.94 12.08
N GLY A 12 -4.95 -17.53 12.08
CA GLY A 12 -4.55 -18.59 13.02
C GLY A 12 -4.56 -18.14 14.48
N SER A 13 -4.46 -16.83 14.72
CA SER A 13 -4.53 -16.22 16.07
C SER A 13 -5.94 -15.77 16.47
N GLY A 14 -6.94 -15.97 15.62
CA GLY A 14 -8.33 -15.55 15.87
C GLY A 14 -8.52 -14.03 15.92
N LEU A 15 -7.62 -13.26 15.31
CA LEU A 15 -7.67 -11.80 15.26
C LEU A 15 -8.41 -11.27 14.02
N MET A 16 -8.68 -12.12 13.02
CA MET A 16 -9.34 -11.76 11.79
C MET A 16 -10.86 -11.89 11.91
N ASN A 17 -11.57 -10.81 11.64
CA ASN A 17 -13.02 -10.83 11.48
C ASN A 17 -13.37 -11.17 10.02
N HIS A 18 -14.52 -11.82 9.78
CA HIS A 18 -14.96 -12.18 8.44
C HIS A 18 -16.30 -11.58 8.10
N VAL A 19 -16.43 -11.06 6.88
CA VAL A 19 -17.68 -10.73 6.23
C VAL A 19 -17.81 -11.61 4.99
N ARG A 20 -18.74 -12.57 5.05
CA ARG A 20 -18.92 -13.60 4.01
C ARG A 20 -19.89 -13.20 2.91
N ASP A 21 -20.84 -12.34 3.24
CA ASP A 21 -21.82 -11.85 2.27
C ASP A 21 -21.16 -10.88 1.28
N PRO A 22 -21.63 -10.82 0.03
CA PRO A 22 -21.21 -9.82 -0.92
C PRO A 22 -21.40 -8.39 -0.39
N VAL A 23 -20.40 -7.54 -0.56
CA VAL A 23 -20.37 -6.17 -0.04
C VAL A 23 -20.09 -5.20 -1.18
N SER A 24 -20.81 -4.08 -1.20
CA SER A 24 -20.57 -3.00 -2.15
C SER A 24 -19.25 -2.28 -1.86
N PRO A 25 -18.41 -1.99 -2.87
CA PRO A 25 -17.22 -1.15 -2.70
C PRO A 25 -17.56 0.32 -2.44
N PHE A 26 -18.85 0.71 -2.54
CA PHE A 26 -19.34 2.05 -2.28
C PHE A 26 -19.88 2.12 -0.85
N GLU A 27 -19.17 2.81 0.04
CA GLU A 27 -19.51 3.07 1.45
C GLU A 27 -19.65 1.84 2.36
N GLU A 28 -20.32 0.77 1.94
CA GLU A 28 -20.67 -0.38 2.79
C GLU A 28 -19.42 -1.06 3.39
N VAL A 29 -18.32 -1.16 2.63
CA VAL A 29 -17.04 -1.68 3.16
C VAL A 29 -16.55 -0.80 4.31
N THR A 30 -16.67 0.53 4.17
CA THR A 30 -16.28 1.49 5.20
C THR A 30 -17.16 1.35 6.44
N GLU A 31 -18.47 1.30 6.28
CA GLU A 31 -19.42 1.16 7.38
C GLU A 31 -19.14 -0.12 8.20
N ARG A 32 -18.94 -1.25 7.52
CA ARG A 32 -18.66 -2.54 8.18
C ARG A 32 -17.27 -2.63 8.80
N SER A 33 -16.29 -1.90 8.28
CA SER A 33 -14.91 -1.91 8.80
C SER A 33 -14.65 -0.84 9.86
N TRP A 34 -15.55 0.14 10.00
CA TRP A 34 -15.37 1.25 10.94
C TRP A 34 -15.33 0.77 12.39
N GLY A 35 -14.23 1.05 13.08
CA GLY A 35 -14.03 0.61 14.47
C GLY A 35 -13.81 -0.89 14.65
N SER A 36 -13.77 -1.68 13.57
CA SER A 36 -13.40 -3.09 13.65
C SER A 36 -11.88 -3.26 13.80
N GLY A 37 -11.45 -4.43 14.31
CA GLY A 37 -10.09 -4.94 14.14
C GLY A 37 -9.82 -5.35 12.68
N PRO A 38 -8.79 -6.19 12.46
CA PRO A 38 -8.54 -6.79 11.15
C PRO A 38 -9.80 -7.46 10.62
N ILE A 39 -10.13 -7.19 9.36
CA ILE A 39 -11.36 -7.69 8.74
C ILE A 39 -11.09 -8.13 7.30
N LEU A 40 -11.58 -9.32 6.97
CA LEU A 40 -11.54 -9.89 5.63
C LEU A 40 -12.96 -9.95 5.07
N PHE A 41 -13.16 -9.31 3.95
CA PHE A 41 -14.35 -9.42 3.13
C PHE A 41 -14.10 -10.50 2.08
N ASP A 42 -14.96 -11.51 2.03
CA ASP A 42 -14.82 -12.61 1.08
C ASP A 42 -15.24 -12.21 -0.34
N ASP A 43 -16.14 -11.24 -0.46
CA ASP A 43 -16.62 -10.76 -1.75
C ASP A 43 -16.88 -9.24 -1.74
N VAL A 44 -15.97 -8.50 -2.38
CA VAL A 44 -16.18 -7.10 -2.76
C VAL A 44 -16.06 -7.03 -4.27
N SER A 45 -17.19 -7.01 -4.99
CA SER A 45 -17.22 -7.04 -6.46
C SER A 45 -16.44 -8.23 -7.07
N GLY A 46 -16.56 -9.41 -6.50
CA GLY A 46 -15.89 -10.64 -6.95
C GLY A 46 -14.46 -10.82 -6.44
N HIS A 47 -14.00 -10.00 -5.49
CA HIS A 47 -12.64 -10.04 -4.95
C HIS A 47 -12.63 -10.10 -3.42
N LYS A 48 -11.60 -10.76 -2.88
CA LYS A 48 -11.32 -10.68 -1.45
C LYS A 48 -10.59 -9.38 -1.12
N CYS A 49 -11.03 -8.71 -0.06
CA CYS A 49 -10.43 -7.48 0.44
C CYS A 49 -10.20 -7.56 1.94
N CYS A 50 -9.08 -7.04 2.42
CA CYS A 50 -8.84 -6.93 3.86
C CYS A 50 -8.54 -5.48 4.24
N LEU A 51 -9.05 -5.07 5.42
CA LEU A 51 -8.85 -3.76 5.99
C LEU A 51 -8.37 -3.89 7.44
N ASN A 52 -7.84 -2.78 7.97
CA ASN A 52 -7.45 -2.62 9.38
C ASN A 52 -6.36 -3.58 9.88
N ILE A 53 -5.65 -4.28 8.98
CA ILE A 53 -4.63 -5.28 9.35
C ILE A 53 -3.42 -4.70 10.11
N LEU A 54 -3.20 -3.38 10.03
CA LEU A 54 -2.18 -2.63 10.76
C LEU A 54 -2.80 -1.49 11.58
N GLY A 55 -4.08 -1.60 11.94
CA GLY A 55 -4.85 -0.53 12.57
C GLY A 55 -4.51 -0.24 14.04
N THR A 56 -3.72 -1.06 14.69
CA THR A 56 -3.31 -0.86 16.09
C THR A 56 -1.81 -1.02 16.28
N ARG A 57 -1.30 -0.50 17.41
CA ARG A 57 0.10 -0.65 17.79
C ARG A 57 0.51 -2.12 17.93
N ASP A 58 -0.35 -2.97 18.48
CA ASP A 58 -0.08 -4.38 18.67
C ASP A 58 0.02 -5.13 17.34
N LEU A 59 -0.81 -4.78 16.36
CA LEU A 59 -0.74 -5.33 15.00
C LEU A 59 0.54 -4.91 14.27
N LEU A 60 0.98 -3.66 14.46
CA LEU A 60 2.25 -3.19 13.92
C LEU A 60 3.44 -3.92 14.57
N ALA A 61 3.43 -4.07 15.90
CA ALA A 61 4.46 -4.80 16.64
C ALA A 61 4.50 -6.28 16.23
N ARG A 62 3.33 -6.89 16.01
CA ARG A 62 3.20 -8.26 15.49
C ARG A 62 3.82 -8.40 14.10
N ALA A 63 3.56 -7.46 13.20
CA ALA A 63 4.18 -7.45 11.87
C ALA A 63 5.71 -7.33 11.94
N LEU A 64 6.23 -6.59 12.93
CA LEU A 64 7.66 -6.46 13.21
C LEU A 64 8.26 -7.69 13.93
N GLY A 65 7.43 -8.57 14.50
CA GLY A 65 7.87 -9.72 15.30
C GLY A 65 8.48 -9.34 16.65
N ILE A 66 8.03 -8.24 17.25
CA ILE A 66 8.56 -7.70 18.52
C ILE A 66 7.42 -7.40 19.51
N PRO A 67 7.70 -7.29 20.83
CA PRO A 67 6.75 -6.79 21.80
C PRO A 67 6.34 -5.33 21.51
N ALA A 68 5.07 -4.98 21.76
CA ALA A 68 4.57 -3.64 21.48
C ALA A 68 5.26 -2.53 22.28
N GLU A 69 5.71 -2.82 23.50
CA GLU A 69 6.48 -1.93 24.37
C GLU A 69 7.86 -1.59 23.77
N ASP A 70 8.45 -2.49 23.01
CA ASP A 70 9.76 -2.31 22.39
C ASP A 70 9.73 -1.57 21.06
N MET A 71 8.56 -1.37 20.48
CA MET A 71 8.39 -0.86 19.11
C MET A 71 9.09 0.49 18.89
N VAL A 72 8.95 1.44 19.80
CA VAL A 72 9.57 2.78 19.63
C VAL A 72 11.09 2.67 19.66
N ARG A 73 11.63 1.90 20.62
CA ARG A 73 13.08 1.66 20.72
C ARG A 73 13.59 0.95 19.46
N HIS A 74 12.90 -0.09 19.00
CA HIS A 74 13.28 -0.83 17.82
C HIS A 74 13.31 0.07 16.57
N LEU A 75 12.21 0.80 16.31
CA LEU A 75 12.11 1.69 15.14
C LEU A 75 13.14 2.84 15.17
N SER A 76 13.51 3.34 16.36
CA SER A 76 14.54 4.38 16.48
C SER A 76 15.96 3.89 16.16
N GLN A 77 16.17 2.58 16.15
CA GLN A 77 17.47 1.94 15.89
C GLN A 77 17.58 1.35 14.48
N ILE A 78 16.48 1.30 13.74
CA ILE A 78 16.50 0.83 12.36
C ILE A 78 17.27 1.86 11.52
N GLY A 79 18.35 1.38 10.89
CA GLY A 79 19.08 2.11 9.86
C GLY A 79 18.78 1.53 8.48
N CYS A 80 18.86 2.36 7.45
CA CYS A 80 18.79 1.90 6.06
C CYS A 80 20.09 1.18 5.70
N GLN A 81 20.19 -0.12 5.90
CA GLN A 81 21.44 -0.88 5.71
C GLN A 81 21.19 -2.31 5.25
N GLY A 82 20.39 -2.51 4.23
CA GLY A 82 20.24 -3.84 3.64
C GLY A 82 20.63 -3.85 2.16
N PRO A 83 21.22 -4.93 1.63
CA PRO A 83 21.42 -5.06 0.21
C PRO A 83 20.08 -5.23 -0.48
N VAL A 84 19.75 -4.36 -1.42
CA VAL A 84 18.62 -4.56 -2.33
C VAL A 84 18.97 -5.71 -3.28
N ARG A 85 18.13 -6.73 -3.32
CA ARG A 85 18.26 -7.82 -4.28
C ARG A 85 17.35 -7.55 -5.47
N GLU A 86 17.93 -7.26 -6.62
CA GLU A 86 17.19 -7.23 -7.86
C GLU A 86 16.97 -8.65 -8.39
N VAL A 87 15.80 -8.89 -8.95
CA VAL A 87 15.44 -10.17 -9.57
C VAL A 87 14.85 -9.90 -10.96
N ASP A 88 15.24 -10.71 -11.92
CA ASP A 88 14.76 -10.59 -13.31
C ASP A 88 13.32 -11.11 -13.48
N TRP A 89 12.87 -11.93 -12.54
CA TRP A 89 11.55 -12.56 -12.59
C TRP A 89 10.89 -12.66 -11.22
N SER A 90 9.57 -12.52 -11.21
CA SER A 90 8.72 -12.75 -10.03
C SER A 90 7.35 -13.29 -10.48
N SER A 91 6.71 -14.07 -9.65
CA SER A 91 5.44 -14.75 -9.94
C SER A 91 4.29 -13.81 -10.35
N PHE A 92 4.31 -12.55 -9.95
CA PHE A 92 3.29 -11.59 -10.41
C PHE A 92 3.36 -11.33 -11.92
N MET A 93 4.53 -11.56 -12.55
CA MET A 93 4.73 -11.38 -13.99
C MET A 93 4.04 -12.47 -14.84
N GLU A 94 3.58 -13.57 -14.22
CA GLU A 94 2.79 -14.61 -14.90
C GLU A 94 1.38 -14.15 -15.28
N ASN A 95 0.87 -13.13 -14.57
CA ASN A 95 -0.50 -12.64 -14.71
C ASN A 95 -0.49 -11.19 -15.21
N VAL A 96 -0.21 -11.01 -16.50
CA VAL A 96 -0.23 -9.69 -17.15
C VAL A 96 -1.50 -9.54 -17.97
N SER A 97 -2.19 -8.42 -17.82
CA SER A 97 -3.37 -8.09 -18.61
C SER A 97 -3.36 -6.63 -19.03
N GLN A 98 -4.22 -6.29 -19.99
CA GLN A 98 -4.47 -4.88 -20.32
C GLN A 98 -5.02 -4.15 -19.07
N PRO A 99 -4.60 -2.89 -18.84
CA PRO A 99 -5.05 -2.14 -17.67
C PRO A 99 -6.56 -1.91 -17.71
N ASP A 100 -7.23 -2.35 -16.65
CA ASP A 100 -8.65 -2.07 -16.43
C ASP A 100 -8.91 -1.98 -14.92
N LEU A 101 -8.84 -0.77 -14.39
CA LEU A 101 -9.03 -0.48 -12.97
C LEU A 101 -10.48 -0.76 -12.51
N SER A 102 -11.44 -0.81 -13.44
CA SER A 102 -12.83 -1.15 -13.10
C SER A 102 -13.02 -2.61 -12.69
N ARG A 103 -12.02 -3.47 -12.96
CA ARG A 103 -12.00 -4.86 -12.53
C ARG A 103 -11.45 -5.07 -11.12
N LEU A 104 -10.93 -4.02 -10.50
CA LEU A 104 -10.40 -4.07 -9.13
C LEU A 104 -11.46 -3.57 -8.14
N PRO A 105 -11.53 -4.09 -6.93
CA PRO A 105 -12.47 -3.66 -5.89
C PRO A 105 -12.00 -2.36 -5.24
N ILE A 106 -11.83 -1.30 -6.03
CA ILE A 106 -11.37 -0.01 -5.53
C ILE A 106 -12.56 0.73 -4.92
N MET A 107 -12.42 1.15 -3.68
CA MET A 107 -13.50 1.62 -2.84
C MET A 107 -13.72 3.13 -2.96
N THR A 108 -15.00 3.54 -2.90
CA THR A 108 -15.41 4.89 -2.53
C THR A 108 -15.77 4.85 -1.04
N TYR A 109 -14.96 5.50 -0.21
CA TYR A 109 -15.06 5.36 1.24
C TYR A 109 -16.20 6.18 1.85
N PHE A 110 -16.46 7.38 1.29
CA PHE A 110 -17.47 8.30 1.81
C PHE A 110 -18.29 8.93 0.68
N PRO A 111 -19.57 9.32 0.93
CA PRO A 111 -20.46 9.91 -0.07
C PRO A 111 -19.91 11.17 -0.75
N GLY A 112 -19.06 11.91 -0.04
CA GLY A 112 -18.46 13.16 -0.53
C GLY A 112 -17.12 12.98 -1.25
N ASP A 113 -16.64 11.74 -1.42
CA ASP A 113 -15.41 11.48 -2.14
C ASP A 113 -15.57 11.75 -3.65
N GLY A 114 -14.52 12.23 -4.28
CA GLY A 114 -14.51 12.52 -5.73
C GLY A 114 -14.56 11.29 -6.63
N GLY A 115 -14.53 10.08 -6.04
CA GLY A 115 -14.55 8.79 -6.71
C GLY A 115 -13.86 7.71 -5.90
N PRO A 116 -13.61 6.52 -6.49
CA PRO A 116 -12.90 5.45 -5.83
C PRO A 116 -11.40 5.75 -5.71
N TYR A 117 -10.80 5.34 -4.56
CA TYR A 117 -9.40 5.59 -4.24
C TYR A 117 -8.65 4.32 -3.87
N ILE A 118 -7.44 4.16 -4.40
CA ILE A 118 -6.43 3.26 -3.84
C ILE A 118 -5.72 4.02 -2.71
N THR A 119 -5.85 3.55 -1.46
CA THR A 119 -5.35 4.26 -0.27
C THR A 119 -4.12 3.61 0.36
N SER A 120 -3.89 2.31 0.12
CA SER A 120 -2.78 1.52 0.66
C SER A 120 -1.82 0.99 -0.41
N GLY A 121 -1.85 1.56 -1.61
CA GLY A 121 -0.89 1.24 -2.67
C GLY A 121 0.47 1.86 -2.38
N VAL A 122 1.52 1.05 -2.44
CA VAL A 122 2.91 1.54 -2.43
C VAL A 122 3.28 1.96 -3.85
N VAL A 123 3.55 3.24 -4.01
CA VAL A 123 3.95 3.85 -5.28
C VAL A 123 5.47 3.87 -5.35
N VAL A 124 6.03 3.06 -6.23
CA VAL A 124 7.44 3.06 -6.56
C VAL A 124 7.64 3.94 -7.78
N SER A 125 8.41 4.99 -7.64
CA SER A 125 8.72 5.96 -8.71
C SER A 125 10.22 5.95 -9.01
N ARG A 126 10.56 5.99 -10.30
CA ARG A 126 11.95 6.00 -10.77
C ARG A 126 12.16 7.08 -11.81
N PHE A 127 13.22 7.85 -11.62
CA PHE A 127 13.72 8.77 -12.62
C PHE A 127 15.26 8.75 -12.62
N GLU A 128 15.86 8.37 -13.73
CA GLU A 128 17.29 8.11 -13.88
C GLU A 128 17.76 7.04 -12.86
N ASP A 129 18.74 7.36 -12.05
CA ASP A 129 19.32 6.51 -11.00
C ASP A 129 18.57 6.58 -9.66
N LYS A 130 17.59 7.49 -9.53
CA LYS A 130 16.86 7.70 -8.29
C LYS A 130 15.57 6.90 -8.27
N ILE A 131 15.35 6.18 -7.16
CA ILE A 131 14.15 5.42 -6.88
C ILE A 131 13.55 5.95 -5.57
N ASN A 132 12.23 5.99 -5.49
CA ASN A 132 11.52 6.30 -4.26
C ASN A 132 10.28 5.43 -4.15
N ALA A 133 9.99 4.94 -2.94
CA ALA A 133 8.76 4.24 -2.63
C ALA A 133 8.01 4.97 -1.52
N CYS A 134 6.73 5.23 -1.72
CA CYS A 134 5.88 5.91 -0.74
C CYS A 134 4.42 5.57 -0.95
N VAL A 135 3.58 5.93 0.00
CA VAL A 135 2.13 5.77 -0.11
C VAL A 135 1.51 7.06 -0.62
N HIS A 136 0.71 6.96 -1.69
CA HIS A 136 -0.13 8.04 -2.20
C HIS A 136 -1.58 7.62 -2.25
N ARG A 137 -2.49 8.57 -2.05
CA ARG A 137 -3.90 8.39 -2.42
C ARG A 137 -4.02 8.56 -3.94
N LEU A 138 -4.50 7.51 -4.60
CA LEU A 138 -4.66 7.48 -6.04
C LEU A 138 -6.15 7.41 -6.38
N MET A 139 -6.70 8.48 -6.95
CA MET A 139 -8.09 8.52 -7.39
C MET A 139 -8.21 7.91 -8.78
N VAL A 140 -9.17 7.02 -8.96
CA VAL A 140 -9.46 6.42 -10.27
C VAL A 140 -10.18 7.45 -11.16
N LEU A 141 -9.61 7.73 -12.32
CA LEU A 141 -10.19 8.63 -13.32
C LEU A 141 -10.79 7.89 -14.52
N GLY A 142 -10.54 6.59 -14.64
CA GLY A 142 -11.00 5.77 -15.76
C GLY A 142 -10.38 4.38 -15.70
N LYS A 143 -10.47 3.65 -16.80
CA LYS A 143 -9.99 2.26 -16.84
C LYS A 143 -8.47 2.12 -16.65
N ASP A 144 -7.71 3.10 -17.07
CA ASP A 144 -6.24 3.07 -17.16
C ASP A 144 -5.55 4.29 -16.57
N ARG A 145 -6.30 5.16 -15.87
CA ARG A 145 -5.78 6.42 -15.34
C ARG A 145 -6.10 6.63 -13.88
N LEU A 146 -5.08 7.09 -13.16
CA LEU A 146 -5.13 7.48 -11.76
C LEU A 146 -4.67 8.93 -11.60
N ALA A 147 -5.31 9.69 -10.72
CA ALA A 147 -4.79 10.96 -10.25
C ALA A 147 -4.08 10.78 -8.91
N ALA A 148 -2.87 11.30 -8.80
CA ALA A 148 -2.10 11.33 -7.56
C ALA A 148 -1.88 12.77 -7.09
N ARG A 149 -2.02 13.01 -5.79
CA ARG A 149 -1.61 14.28 -5.20
C ARG A 149 -0.13 14.19 -4.80
N LEU A 150 0.71 14.91 -5.52
CA LEU A 150 2.12 15.09 -5.14
C LEU A 150 2.26 16.28 -4.18
N VAL A 151 2.85 16.03 -3.02
CA VAL A 151 3.07 17.09 -2.01
C VAL A 151 4.40 17.77 -2.31
N PRO A 152 4.43 19.11 -2.51
CA PRO A 152 5.66 19.85 -2.75
C PRO A 152 6.76 19.56 -1.73
N GLY A 153 7.99 19.41 -2.20
CA GLY A 153 9.16 19.14 -1.35
C GLY A 153 9.30 17.68 -0.88
N ARG A 154 8.38 16.78 -1.26
CA ARG A 154 8.53 15.33 -1.02
C ARG A 154 9.27 14.66 -2.16
N HIS A 155 9.86 13.49 -1.91
CA HIS A 155 10.75 12.80 -2.86
C HIS A 155 10.08 12.57 -4.22
N THR A 156 8.87 12.04 -4.28
CA THR A 156 8.14 11.85 -5.55
C THR A 156 7.93 13.18 -6.30
N HIS A 157 7.66 14.27 -5.59
CA HIS A 157 7.50 15.59 -6.21
C HIS A 157 8.84 16.08 -6.78
N GLN A 158 9.95 15.87 -6.07
CA GLN A 158 11.30 16.22 -6.55
C GLN A 158 11.67 15.43 -7.81
N LEU A 159 11.34 14.12 -7.86
CA LEU A 159 11.51 13.31 -9.07
C LEU A 159 10.68 13.85 -10.24
N TYR A 160 9.43 14.23 -9.97
CA TYR A 160 8.55 14.83 -10.96
C TYR A 160 9.11 16.16 -11.50
N GLU A 161 9.56 17.07 -10.64
CA GLU A 161 10.14 18.35 -11.04
C GLU A 161 11.42 18.14 -11.88
N ALA A 162 12.28 17.20 -11.46
CA ALA A 162 13.50 16.86 -12.20
C ALA A 162 13.20 16.28 -13.59
N ALA A 163 12.19 15.45 -13.71
CA ALA A 163 11.74 14.92 -15.00
C ALA A 163 11.12 16.01 -15.87
N LEU A 164 10.25 16.84 -15.30
CA LEU A 164 9.59 17.95 -16.00
C LEU A 164 10.61 18.95 -16.58
N ALA A 165 11.66 19.29 -15.81
CA ALA A 165 12.73 20.17 -16.26
C ALA A 165 13.50 19.63 -17.47
N LYS A 166 13.47 18.30 -17.68
CA LYS A 166 14.09 17.63 -18.84
C LYS A 166 13.08 17.26 -19.94
N GLY A 167 11.81 17.63 -19.80
CA GLY A 167 10.73 17.24 -20.72
C GLY A 167 10.51 15.72 -20.77
N LYS A 168 10.73 15.03 -19.63
CA LYS A 168 10.60 13.57 -19.51
C LYS A 168 9.52 13.20 -18.50
N GLU A 169 9.13 11.95 -18.52
CA GLU A 169 8.17 11.33 -17.59
C GLU A 169 8.90 10.58 -16.47
N VAL A 170 8.20 10.40 -15.34
CA VAL A 170 8.65 9.54 -14.23
C VAL A 170 8.00 8.17 -14.40
N ALA A 171 8.81 7.12 -14.43
CA ALA A 171 8.29 5.76 -14.41
C ALA A 171 7.69 5.45 -13.01
N VAL A 172 6.47 4.89 -12.99
CA VAL A 172 5.73 4.60 -11.76
C VAL A 172 5.16 3.20 -11.81
N ALA A 173 5.31 2.47 -10.69
CA ALA A 173 4.60 1.22 -10.42
C ALA A 173 3.79 1.36 -9.12
N VAL A 174 2.60 0.78 -9.08
CA VAL A 174 1.74 0.77 -7.88
C VAL A 174 1.59 -0.67 -7.41
N ALA A 175 2.13 -0.97 -6.24
CA ALA A 175 2.02 -2.29 -5.62
C ALA A 175 0.89 -2.30 -4.58
N ILE A 176 -0.06 -3.24 -4.72
CA ILE A 176 -1.21 -3.42 -3.81
C ILE A 176 -1.06 -4.78 -3.12
N GLY A 177 -1.34 -4.83 -1.82
CA GLY A 177 -1.18 -6.07 -1.03
C GLY A 177 0.29 -6.42 -0.80
N VAL A 178 1.11 -5.43 -0.51
CA VAL A 178 2.53 -5.62 -0.17
C VAL A 178 2.70 -6.16 1.26
N ASP A 179 3.87 -6.71 1.54
CA ASP A 179 4.28 -7.06 2.91
C ASP A 179 4.04 -5.87 3.86
N PRO A 180 3.48 -6.10 5.07
CA PRO A 180 3.26 -5.04 6.05
C PRO A 180 4.47 -4.17 6.35
N LEU A 181 5.66 -4.76 6.39
CA LEU A 181 6.91 -4.02 6.64
C LEU A 181 7.26 -3.09 5.49
N VAL A 182 6.99 -3.50 4.24
CA VAL A 182 7.17 -2.65 3.05
C VAL A 182 6.21 -1.46 3.11
N LEU A 183 4.95 -1.68 3.52
CA LEU A 183 3.97 -0.59 3.68
C LEU A 183 4.40 0.39 4.79
N MET A 184 4.90 -0.12 5.91
CA MET A 184 5.43 0.70 7.01
C MET A 184 6.65 1.52 6.57
N ALA A 185 7.60 0.89 5.89
CA ALA A 185 8.81 1.55 5.38
C ALA A 185 8.44 2.63 4.35
N ALA A 186 7.54 2.34 3.39
CA ALA A 186 7.05 3.31 2.41
C ALA A 186 6.28 4.49 3.03
N SER A 187 5.80 4.33 4.26
CA SER A 187 5.14 5.40 5.03
C SER A 187 6.11 6.22 5.88
N THR A 188 7.38 5.78 5.99
CA THR A 188 8.40 6.44 6.80
C THR A 188 9.12 7.51 5.98
N ARG A 189 9.44 8.64 6.62
CA ARG A 189 10.22 9.69 5.98
C ARG A 189 11.70 9.40 6.15
N VAL A 190 12.40 9.28 5.03
CA VAL A 190 13.86 9.16 4.97
C VAL A 190 14.51 10.46 4.47
N PRO A 191 15.80 10.73 4.75
CA PRO A 191 16.54 11.85 4.16
C PRO A 191 16.58 11.78 2.62
N PRO A 192 16.73 12.93 1.93
CA PRO A 192 16.71 12.96 0.45
C PRO A 192 17.80 12.14 -0.24
N GLU A 193 18.91 11.91 0.43
CA GLU A 193 20.04 11.13 -0.09
C GLU A 193 19.92 9.63 0.21
N MET A 194 18.91 9.24 0.99
CA MET A 194 18.65 7.83 1.30
C MET A 194 17.58 7.28 0.39
N GLU A 195 17.90 6.22 -0.29
CA GLU A 195 16.92 5.44 -1.03
C GLU A 195 16.09 4.62 -0.06
N PHE A 196 14.89 4.28 -0.52
CA PHE A 196 14.05 3.31 0.16
C PHE A 196 14.72 1.92 0.06
N CYS A 197 15.13 1.39 1.18
CA CYS A 197 15.79 0.09 1.32
C CYS A 197 15.08 -0.81 2.36
#